data_ffe08cfd7127805c50da35f188ed37ed
#
_entry.id   ffe08cfd7127805c50da35f188ed37ed
#
_cell.length_a   1.000
_cell.length_b   1.000
_cell.length_c   1.000
_cell.angle_alpha   90.00
_cell.angle_beta   90.00
_cell.angle_gamma   90.00
#
_symmetry.space_group_name_H-M   'P 1'
#
loop_
_entity.id
_entity.type
_entity.pdbx_description
1 polymer ?
#
loop_
_entity_poly.entity_id
_entity_poly.type
_entity_poly.pdbx_seq_one_letter_code
_entity_poly.pdbx_strand_id
1 'polypeptide(L)'
;MGPPASGKSTLAKHLSSKIDAQIISTDQIRKDLYGDDSRQGDWDEVEERMHEKIINSISNNQAVIVDATFAKRPWRLEITQNLFIDRKVEWIGWRLKTSLENCLIWNSERERKVPEEVIKTLFSSLSNSNFGPNLSEGFASILEIYPNDEEQLKEDIDRELKLINKKIGQRKNRENKKEFHGYSRLLDLERLLYLIKLITFFPGLEAKDKLTKSKLEEICNPIPEGSMEEKASILLKEWKGKCYSDINKIEEDLIWLNSQGFVGIENSNQEITPPETNSSTTTNLGGWHFLAEKDAFVRV
;
A
#
# COMPACT_ATOMS: atom_id res chain seq x y z
N MET A 1 -1.92 14.08 -0.48
CA MET A 1 -2.55 13.10 -1.39
C MET A 1 -3.60 13.80 -2.23
N GLY A 2 -3.65 13.51 -3.53
CA GLY A 2 -4.62 14.13 -4.47
C GLY A 2 -4.24 13.81 -5.91
N PRO A 3 -5.19 13.88 -6.87
CA PRO A 3 -4.90 13.65 -8.29
C PRO A 3 -3.94 14.71 -8.85
N PRO A 4 -3.40 14.53 -10.05
CA PRO A 4 -2.66 15.61 -10.72
C PRO A 4 -3.50 16.89 -10.81
N ALA A 5 -2.84 18.03 -10.73
CA ALA A 5 -3.46 19.37 -10.74
C ALA A 5 -4.46 19.66 -9.61
N SER A 6 -4.42 18.93 -8.49
CA SER A 6 -5.31 19.18 -7.34
C SER A 6 -4.80 20.22 -6.34
N GLY A 7 -3.64 20.85 -6.56
CA GLY A 7 -3.05 21.82 -5.64
C GLY A 7 -2.09 21.23 -4.59
N LYS A 8 -1.62 19.98 -4.74
CA LYS A 8 -0.71 19.31 -3.78
C LYS A 8 0.54 20.11 -3.47
N SER A 9 1.25 20.60 -4.51
CA SER A 9 2.51 21.32 -4.32
C SER A 9 2.30 22.68 -3.69
N THR A 10 1.14 23.31 -3.91
CA THR A 10 0.73 24.54 -3.20
C THR A 10 0.52 24.27 -1.72
N LEU A 11 -0.25 23.22 -1.39
CA LEU A 11 -0.45 22.75 -0.01
C LEU A 11 0.90 22.41 0.66
N ALA A 12 1.79 21.67 -0.03
CA ALA A 12 3.10 21.30 0.51
C ALA A 12 3.95 22.52 0.87
N LYS A 13 3.96 23.56 0.03
CA LYS A 13 4.67 24.82 0.28
C LYS A 13 4.11 25.56 1.50
N HIS A 14 2.78 25.68 1.61
CA HIS A 14 2.15 26.31 2.77
C HIS A 14 2.42 25.55 4.07
N LEU A 15 2.32 24.22 4.04
CA LEU A 15 2.65 23.39 5.20
C LEU A 15 4.12 23.52 5.60
N SER A 16 5.05 23.45 4.64
CA SER A 16 6.49 23.57 4.91
C SER A 16 6.83 24.89 5.60
N SER A 17 6.21 25.99 5.17
CA SER A 17 6.43 27.30 5.80
C SER A 17 5.91 27.41 7.25
N LYS A 18 4.94 26.54 7.64
CA LYS A 18 4.32 26.55 8.97
C LYS A 18 4.98 25.60 9.97
N ILE A 19 5.54 24.49 9.50
CA ILE A 19 6.07 23.42 10.38
C ILE A 19 7.56 23.15 10.17
N ASP A 20 8.27 24.00 9.41
CA ASP A 20 9.69 23.84 9.09
C ASP A 20 10.03 22.41 8.60
N ALA A 21 9.29 21.95 7.60
CA ALA A 21 9.43 20.61 7.05
C ALA A 21 10.11 20.61 5.68
N GLN A 22 10.93 19.60 5.44
CA GLN A 22 11.51 19.37 4.12
C GLN A 22 10.45 18.80 3.17
N ILE A 23 10.31 19.42 1.98
CA ILE A 23 9.47 18.88 0.92
C ILE A 23 10.28 17.85 0.11
N ILE A 24 9.75 16.64 -0.01
CA ILE A 24 10.28 15.56 -0.83
C ILE A 24 9.24 15.29 -1.93
N SER A 25 9.56 15.73 -3.15
CA SER A 25 8.67 15.62 -4.31
C SER A 25 9.17 14.57 -5.29
N THR A 26 8.31 13.67 -5.71
CA THR A 26 8.64 12.65 -6.74
C THR A 26 8.93 13.29 -8.09
N ASP A 27 8.32 14.42 -8.43
CA ASP A 27 8.61 15.17 -9.66
C ASP A 27 10.01 15.80 -9.59
N GLN A 28 10.40 16.38 -8.43
CA GLN A 28 11.75 16.89 -8.24
C GLN A 28 12.80 15.77 -8.30
N ILE A 29 12.52 14.60 -7.71
CA ILE A 29 13.41 13.44 -7.78
C ILE A 29 13.61 13.00 -9.23
N ARG A 30 12.54 12.94 -10.04
CA ARG A 30 12.67 12.64 -11.47
C ARG A 30 13.51 13.65 -12.21
N LYS A 31 13.33 14.94 -11.90
CA LYS A 31 14.15 16.00 -12.47
C LYS A 31 15.63 15.85 -12.11
N ASP A 32 15.92 15.49 -10.86
CA ASP A 32 17.29 15.28 -10.38
C ASP A 32 17.93 14.05 -11.05
N LEU A 33 17.18 12.96 -11.26
CA LEU A 33 17.67 11.71 -11.85
C LEU A 33 17.79 11.77 -13.38
N TYR A 34 16.80 12.37 -14.03
CA TYR A 34 16.64 12.27 -15.50
C TYR A 34 16.74 13.60 -16.24
N GLY A 35 16.93 14.71 -15.52
CA GLY A 35 16.97 16.07 -16.09
C GLY A 35 15.60 16.65 -16.48
N ASP A 36 14.54 15.85 -16.42
CA ASP A 36 13.16 16.22 -16.80
C ASP A 36 12.16 15.58 -15.83
N ASP A 37 11.31 16.39 -15.21
CA ASP A 37 10.27 15.96 -14.27
C ASP A 37 9.12 15.19 -14.96
N SER A 38 8.98 15.35 -16.29
CA SER A 38 7.96 14.66 -17.10
C SER A 38 8.34 13.22 -17.42
N ARG A 39 9.62 12.89 -17.39
CA ARG A 39 10.13 11.55 -17.67
C ARG A 39 9.76 10.63 -16.51
N GLN A 40 8.93 9.61 -16.78
CA GLN A 40 8.51 8.67 -15.74
C GLN A 40 9.69 7.89 -15.16
N GLY A 41 10.64 7.46 -16.00
CA GLY A 41 11.83 6.71 -15.60
C GLY A 41 11.50 5.38 -14.93
N ASP A 42 12.48 4.82 -14.24
CA ASP A 42 12.30 3.64 -13.41
C ASP A 42 11.68 4.06 -12.06
N TRP A 43 10.52 3.48 -11.74
CA TRP A 43 9.83 3.79 -10.49
C TRP A 43 10.62 3.29 -9.27
N ASP A 44 11.26 2.13 -9.35
CA ASP A 44 12.03 1.56 -8.25
C ASP A 44 13.18 2.52 -7.86
N GLU A 45 13.84 3.15 -8.84
CA GLU A 45 14.89 4.14 -8.61
C GLU A 45 14.36 5.44 -7.97
N VAL A 46 13.22 5.93 -8.43
CA VAL A 46 12.56 7.12 -7.86
C VAL A 46 12.10 6.86 -6.43
N GLU A 47 11.55 5.69 -6.15
CA GLU A 47 11.08 5.26 -4.85
C GLU A 47 12.23 5.11 -3.86
N GLU A 48 13.31 4.44 -4.25
CA GLU A 48 14.51 4.29 -3.42
C GLU A 48 15.08 5.66 -3.03
N ARG A 49 15.20 6.57 -3.99
CA ARG A 49 15.68 7.93 -3.72
C ARG A 49 14.75 8.74 -2.82
N MET A 50 13.45 8.52 -2.94
CA MET A 50 12.44 9.11 -2.05
C MET A 50 12.61 8.57 -0.62
N HIS A 51 12.77 7.25 -0.45
CA HIS A 51 12.98 6.60 0.84
C HIS A 51 14.25 7.08 1.52
N GLU A 52 15.38 7.15 0.81
CA GLU A 52 16.63 7.70 1.32
C GLU A 52 16.45 9.13 1.85
N LYS A 53 15.82 10.01 1.08
CA LYS A 53 15.57 11.40 1.49
C LYS A 53 14.68 11.46 2.73
N ILE A 54 13.65 10.62 2.83
CA ILE A 54 12.76 10.53 4.01
C ILE A 54 13.54 10.09 5.23
N ILE A 55 14.27 8.98 5.14
CA ILE A 55 15.04 8.42 6.26
C ILE A 55 16.08 9.43 6.74
N ASN A 56 16.84 10.03 5.82
CA ASN A 56 17.87 11.01 6.16
C ASN A 56 17.30 12.24 6.89
N SER A 57 16.17 12.78 6.42
CA SER A 57 15.55 13.94 7.05
C SER A 57 15.05 13.61 8.46
N ILE A 58 14.36 12.47 8.62
CA ILE A 58 13.84 12.03 9.91
C ILE A 58 14.97 11.71 10.87
N SER A 59 16.08 11.09 10.42
CA SER A 59 17.27 10.84 11.23
C SER A 59 17.90 12.13 11.76
N ASN A 60 17.80 13.20 11.01
CA ASN A 60 18.25 14.54 11.41
C ASN A 60 17.19 15.35 12.22
N ASN A 61 16.16 14.68 12.75
CA ASN A 61 15.05 15.31 13.49
C ASN A 61 14.25 16.34 12.67
N GLN A 62 14.29 16.27 11.35
CA GLN A 62 13.55 17.17 10.48
C GLN A 62 12.19 16.55 10.10
N ALA A 63 11.13 17.36 10.18
CA ALA A 63 9.84 16.94 9.65
C ALA A 63 9.88 16.86 8.12
N VAL A 64 9.09 15.95 7.54
CA VAL A 64 9.03 15.75 6.09
C VAL A 64 7.62 15.90 5.55
N ILE A 65 7.51 16.45 4.36
CA ILE A 65 6.29 16.49 3.55
C ILE A 65 6.57 15.74 2.25
N VAL A 66 5.90 14.62 2.05
CA VAL A 66 6.03 13.86 0.81
C VAL A 66 4.98 14.34 -0.18
N ASP A 67 5.40 15.07 -1.22
CA ASP A 67 4.54 15.57 -2.29
C ASP A 67 4.47 14.54 -3.42
N ALA A 68 3.47 13.66 -3.33
CA ALA A 68 3.17 12.66 -4.34
C ALA A 68 1.66 12.40 -4.40
N THR A 69 1.22 11.74 -5.47
CA THR A 69 -0.22 11.49 -5.69
C THR A 69 -0.81 10.55 -4.64
N PHE A 70 -0.12 9.47 -4.27
CA PHE A 70 -0.56 8.45 -3.31
C PHE A 70 -1.99 7.93 -3.55
N ALA A 71 -2.35 7.76 -4.84
CA ALA A 71 -3.70 7.33 -5.21
C ALA A 71 -3.95 5.86 -4.91
N LYS A 72 -2.95 5.01 -5.06
CA LYS A 72 -3.06 3.57 -4.82
C LYS A 72 -2.67 3.21 -3.38
N ARG A 73 -3.41 2.27 -2.77
CA ARG A 73 -3.13 1.80 -1.40
C ARG A 73 -1.71 1.26 -1.23
N PRO A 74 -1.15 0.43 -2.13
CA PRO A 74 0.22 -0.05 -2.00
C PRO A 74 1.25 1.07 -1.84
N TRP A 75 1.10 2.19 -2.55
CA TRP A 75 2.01 3.34 -2.44
C TRP A 75 1.95 4.03 -1.06
N ARG A 76 0.78 4.01 -0.42
CA ARG A 76 0.61 4.56 0.93
C ARG A 76 1.15 3.60 1.99
N LEU A 77 0.87 2.31 1.86
CA LEU A 77 1.39 1.27 2.75
C LEU A 77 2.92 1.17 2.71
N GLU A 78 3.52 1.38 1.54
CA GLU A 78 4.98 1.41 1.38
C GLU A 78 5.61 2.42 2.33
N ILE A 79 5.09 3.65 2.38
CA ILE A 79 5.62 4.70 3.25
C ILE A 79 5.22 4.51 4.71
N THR A 80 3.98 4.11 4.98
CA THR A 80 3.42 4.15 6.34
C THR A 80 3.70 2.90 7.15
N GLN A 81 3.89 1.75 6.50
CA GLN A 81 4.02 0.45 7.16
C GLN A 81 5.25 -0.36 6.72
N ASN A 82 5.74 -0.18 5.50
CA ASN A 82 6.87 -0.95 4.97
C ASN A 82 8.21 -0.23 5.15
N LEU A 83 8.24 1.10 5.02
CA LEU A 83 9.47 1.87 5.17
C LEU A 83 10.02 1.76 6.61
N PHE A 84 11.20 1.14 6.74
CA PHE A 84 11.87 1.00 8.02
C PHE A 84 12.52 2.32 8.46
N ILE A 85 12.12 2.83 9.61
CA ILE A 85 12.67 4.02 10.24
C ILE A 85 12.96 3.69 11.71
N ASP A 86 14.22 3.85 12.14
CA ASP A 86 14.68 3.52 13.49
C ASP A 86 14.21 4.57 14.53
N ARG A 87 12.94 4.95 14.44
CA ARG A 87 12.26 5.79 15.45
C ARG A 87 10.76 5.81 15.19
N LYS A 88 10.01 6.21 16.21
CA LYS A 88 8.57 6.37 16.09
C LYS A 88 8.24 7.58 15.22
N VAL A 89 7.58 7.35 14.10
CA VAL A 89 7.09 8.36 13.16
C VAL A 89 5.57 8.36 13.15
N GLU A 90 4.97 9.55 13.09
CA GLU A 90 3.53 9.73 12.96
C GLU A 90 3.22 10.28 11.57
N TRP A 91 2.64 9.43 10.73
CA TRP A 91 2.23 9.82 9.39
C TRP A 91 0.88 10.50 9.39
N ILE A 92 0.79 11.68 8.80
CA ILE A 92 -0.45 12.45 8.66
C ILE A 92 -0.79 12.58 7.20
N GLY A 93 -1.96 12.05 6.84
CA GLY A 93 -2.47 12.13 5.48
C GLY A 93 -3.20 13.45 5.24
N TRP A 94 -2.69 14.30 4.36
CA TRP A 94 -3.41 15.48 3.85
C TRP A 94 -4.05 15.13 2.52
N ARG A 95 -5.37 14.99 2.50
CA ARG A 95 -6.15 14.63 1.32
C ARG A 95 -6.84 15.86 0.73
N LEU A 96 -6.47 16.18 -0.49
CA LEU A 96 -7.11 17.25 -1.26
C LEU A 96 -8.41 16.73 -1.88
N LYS A 97 -9.50 17.41 -1.61
CA LYS A 97 -10.86 17.13 -2.11
C LYS A 97 -11.23 18.08 -3.27
N THR A 98 -10.24 18.44 -4.08
CA THR A 98 -10.45 19.19 -5.33
C THR A 98 -11.38 18.40 -6.24
N SER A 99 -12.38 19.06 -6.80
CA SER A 99 -13.30 18.39 -7.74
C SER A 99 -12.57 17.93 -9.00
N LEU A 100 -13.10 16.91 -9.67
CA LEU A 100 -12.52 16.44 -10.94
C LEU A 100 -12.50 17.56 -11.98
N GLU A 101 -13.58 18.35 -12.04
CA GLU A 101 -13.70 19.49 -12.95
C GLU A 101 -12.57 20.49 -12.72
N ASN A 102 -12.33 20.93 -11.47
CA ASN A 102 -11.25 21.85 -11.15
C ASN A 102 -9.87 21.24 -11.47
N CYS A 103 -9.66 19.95 -11.23
CA CYS A 103 -8.42 19.28 -11.62
C CYS A 103 -8.19 19.36 -13.14
N LEU A 104 -9.23 19.17 -13.94
CA LEU A 104 -9.15 19.26 -15.40
C LEU A 104 -8.91 20.69 -15.89
N ILE A 105 -9.61 21.68 -15.31
CA ILE A 105 -9.40 23.11 -15.62
C ILE A 105 -7.97 23.49 -15.30
N TRP A 106 -7.51 23.28 -14.08
CA TRP A 106 -6.15 23.64 -13.66
C TRP A 106 -5.07 22.85 -14.42
N ASN A 107 -5.36 21.63 -14.86
CA ASN A 107 -4.45 20.88 -15.72
C ASN A 107 -4.31 21.53 -17.10
N SER A 108 -5.40 22.11 -17.64
CA SER A 108 -5.37 22.77 -18.95
C SER A 108 -4.54 24.05 -18.97
N GLU A 109 -4.41 24.70 -17.81
CA GLU A 109 -3.66 25.95 -17.60
C GLU A 109 -2.16 25.74 -17.35
N ARG A 110 -1.74 24.49 -17.06
CA ARG A 110 -0.34 24.16 -16.77
C ARG A 110 0.48 24.02 -18.07
N GLU A 111 1.76 24.38 -18.00
CA GLU A 111 2.72 24.09 -19.09
C GLU A 111 2.79 22.58 -19.35
N ARG A 112 2.98 21.80 -18.28
CA ARG A 112 2.97 20.35 -18.34
C ARG A 112 1.56 19.81 -18.07
N LYS A 113 0.94 19.27 -19.11
CA LYS A 113 -0.40 18.66 -19.05
C LYS A 113 -0.30 17.16 -18.83
N VAL A 114 -1.14 16.66 -17.93
CA VAL A 114 -1.34 15.22 -17.71
C VAL A 114 -2.55 14.76 -18.53
N PRO A 115 -2.52 13.58 -19.19
CA PRO A 115 -3.67 13.07 -19.91
C PRO A 115 -4.90 13.00 -18.99
N GLU A 116 -6.06 13.43 -19.47
CA GLU A 116 -7.30 13.49 -18.66
C GLU A 116 -7.69 12.14 -18.08
N GLU A 117 -7.52 11.06 -18.85
CA GLU A 117 -7.85 9.69 -18.41
C GLU A 117 -6.99 9.27 -17.20
N VAL A 118 -5.74 9.72 -17.12
CA VAL A 118 -4.88 9.48 -15.94
C VAL A 118 -5.44 10.23 -14.74
N ILE A 119 -5.86 11.48 -14.92
CA ILE A 119 -6.46 12.29 -13.83
C ILE A 119 -7.74 11.61 -13.33
N LYS A 120 -8.64 11.19 -14.24
CA LYS A 120 -9.90 10.51 -13.91
C LYS A 120 -9.65 9.20 -13.15
N THR A 121 -8.70 8.39 -13.62
CA THR A 121 -8.34 7.12 -12.99
C THR A 121 -7.80 7.32 -11.57
N LEU A 122 -6.87 8.26 -11.38
CA LEU A 122 -6.29 8.56 -10.08
C LEU A 122 -7.29 9.23 -9.12
N PHE A 123 -8.18 10.07 -9.64
CA PHE A 123 -9.29 10.65 -8.89
C PHE A 123 -10.24 9.56 -8.38
N SER A 124 -10.65 8.63 -9.24
CA SER A 124 -11.51 7.50 -8.88
C SER A 124 -10.87 6.60 -7.83
N SER A 125 -9.57 6.31 -7.94
CA SER A 125 -8.83 5.53 -6.96
C SER A 125 -8.83 6.18 -5.58
N LEU A 126 -8.62 7.50 -5.50
CA LEU A 126 -8.65 8.25 -4.24
C LEU A 126 -10.07 8.37 -3.65
N SER A 127 -11.10 8.37 -4.49
CA SER A 127 -12.50 8.51 -4.09
C SER A 127 -13.17 7.19 -3.76
N ASN A 128 -12.48 6.06 -4.00
CA ASN A 128 -13.03 4.73 -3.74
C ASN A 128 -13.25 4.51 -2.24
N SER A 129 -14.43 4.01 -1.86
CA SER A 129 -14.79 3.79 -0.46
C SER A 129 -13.96 2.69 0.21
N ASN A 130 -13.54 1.67 -0.54
CA ASN A 130 -12.84 0.51 -0.01
C ASN A 130 -11.30 0.68 -0.05
N PHE A 131 -10.78 1.34 -1.09
CA PHE A 131 -9.34 1.46 -1.35
C PHE A 131 -8.81 2.90 -1.25
N GLY A 132 -9.67 3.87 -0.99
CA GLY A 132 -9.27 5.24 -0.69
C GLY A 132 -8.48 5.32 0.63
N PRO A 133 -7.79 6.46 0.88
CA PRO A 133 -6.98 6.63 2.08
C PRO A 133 -7.81 6.45 3.37
N ASN A 134 -7.31 5.62 4.31
CA ASN A 134 -7.95 5.39 5.61
C ASN A 134 -6.90 5.16 6.73
N LEU A 135 -7.37 5.24 7.98
CA LEU A 135 -6.50 5.17 9.16
C LEU A 135 -5.84 3.80 9.37
N SER A 136 -6.44 2.71 8.86
CA SER A 136 -5.87 1.36 8.98
C SER A 136 -4.59 1.20 8.17
N GLU A 137 -4.32 2.12 7.23
CA GLU A 137 -3.08 2.16 6.46
C GLU A 137 -1.88 2.72 7.25
N GLY A 138 -2.00 2.96 8.55
CA GLY A 138 -0.91 3.44 9.39
C GLY A 138 -0.89 4.95 9.61
N PHE A 139 -1.83 5.70 9.04
CA PHE A 139 -1.93 7.13 9.31
C PHE A 139 -2.40 7.42 10.75
N ALA A 140 -1.71 8.32 11.44
CA ALA A 140 -2.13 8.84 12.73
C ALA A 140 -3.38 9.69 12.61
N SER A 141 -3.52 10.44 11.51
CA SER A 141 -4.72 11.20 11.15
C SER A 141 -4.79 11.37 9.64
N ILE A 142 -6.01 11.50 9.11
CA ILE A 142 -6.24 11.93 7.73
C ILE A 142 -7.09 13.19 7.77
N LEU A 143 -6.58 14.24 7.14
CA LEU A 143 -7.19 15.56 7.08
C LEU A 143 -7.68 15.81 5.65
N GLU A 144 -8.90 16.25 5.51
CA GLU A 144 -9.48 16.58 4.20
C GLU A 144 -9.48 18.10 4.00
N ILE A 145 -8.89 18.55 2.91
CA ILE A 145 -8.77 19.95 2.55
C ILE A 145 -9.49 20.20 1.23
N TYR A 146 -10.25 21.29 1.19
CA TYR A 146 -11.03 21.72 0.03
C TYR A 146 -10.40 23.00 -0.54
N PRO A 147 -9.46 22.91 -1.49
CA PRO A 147 -8.71 24.04 -2.00
C PRO A 147 -9.56 24.83 -3.03
N ASN A 148 -10.56 25.57 -2.54
CA ASN A 148 -11.39 26.41 -3.40
C ASN A 148 -10.69 27.71 -3.76
N ASP A 149 -10.04 28.32 -2.77
CA ASP A 149 -9.19 29.50 -2.92
C ASP A 149 -7.99 29.46 -1.97
N GLU A 150 -7.03 30.37 -2.14
CA GLU A 150 -5.77 30.36 -1.40
C GLU A 150 -5.94 30.82 0.07
N GLU A 151 -6.85 31.75 0.35
CA GLU A 151 -7.10 32.24 1.71
C GLU A 151 -7.77 31.16 2.54
N GLN A 152 -8.82 30.54 2.02
CA GLN A 152 -9.50 29.42 2.67
C GLN A 152 -8.54 28.26 2.92
N LEU A 153 -7.65 27.97 1.96
CA LEU A 153 -6.63 26.93 2.12
C LEU A 153 -5.71 27.21 3.31
N LYS A 154 -5.26 28.45 3.48
CA LYS A 154 -4.40 28.83 4.61
C LYS A 154 -5.12 28.72 5.96
N GLU A 155 -6.38 29.16 6.04
CA GLU A 155 -7.21 29.04 7.24
C GLU A 155 -7.47 27.58 7.60
N ASP A 156 -7.79 26.75 6.63
CA ASP A 156 -8.00 25.32 6.83
C ASP A 156 -6.73 24.63 7.36
N ILE A 157 -5.57 24.95 6.80
CA ILE A 157 -4.28 24.44 7.29
C ILE A 157 -4.07 24.85 8.75
N ASP A 158 -4.24 26.11 9.08
CA ASP A 158 -4.02 26.61 10.45
C ASP A 158 -4.98 25.96 11.45
N ARG A 159 -6.24 25.77 11.06
CA ARG A 159 -7.24 25.06 11.88
C ARG A 159 -6.84 23.62 12.11
N GLU A 160 -6.50 22.90 11.07
CA GLU A 160 -6.15 21.46 11.18
C GLU A 160 -4.83 21.24 11.93
N LEU A 161 -3.82 22.08 11.75
CA LEU A 161 -2.57 22.01 12.53
C LEU A 161 -2.81 22.17 14.03
N LYS A 162 -3.70 23.07 14.45
CA LYS A 162 -4.07 23.23 15.88
C LYS A 162 -4.74 21.98 16.45
N LEU A 163 -5.50 21.24 15.62
CA LEU A 163 -6.25 20.07 16.06
C LEU A 163 -5.45 18.76 15.99
N ILE A 164 -4.36 18.73 15.25
CA ILE A 164 -3.62 17.50 14.93
C ILE A 164 -3.10 16.80 16.19
N ASN A 165 -2.49 17.56 17.10
CA ASN A 165 -1.95 17.01 18.35
C ASN A 165 -3.05 16.39 19.23
N LYS A 166 -4.25 16.98 19.25
CA LYS A 166 -5.39 16.44 19.97
C LYS A 166 -5.90 15.13 19.34
N LYS A 167 -5.99 15.07 18.01
CA LYS A 167 -6.42 13.88 17.25
C LYS A 167 -5.44 12.72 17.47
N ILE A 168 -4.13 12.97 17.40
CA ILE A 168 -3.07 11.98 17.64
C ILE A 168 -3.10 11.47 19.09
N GLY A 169 -3.20 12.36 20.08
CA GLY A 169 -3.26 11.99 21.50
C GLY A 169 -4.46 11.10 21.83
N GLN A 170 -5.63 11.38 21.25
CA GLN A 170 -6.82 10.56 21.44
C GLN A 170 -6.65 9.14 20.86
N ARG A 171 -5.96 9.00 19.73
CA ARG A 171 -5.68 7.70 19.13
C ARG A 171 -4.69 6.89 19.96
N LYS A 172 -3.58 7.49 20.40
CA LYS A 172 -2.59 6.82 21.27
C LYS A 172 -3.22 6.24 22.54
N ASN A 173 -4.14 6.96 23.15
CA ASN A 173 -4.85 6.48 24.35
C ASN A 173 -5.75 5.26 24.07
N ARG A 174 -6.22 5.07 22.84
CA ARG A 174 -7.00 3.90 22.42
C ARG A 174 -6.11 2.71 22.07
N GLU A 175 -4.97 2.96 21.44
CA GLU A 175 -4.02 1.93 20.99
C GLU A 175 -3.29 1.27 22.17
N ASN A 176 -2.91 2.02 23.20
CA ASN A 176 -2.22 1.51 24.39
C ASN A 176 -3.02 0.47 25.21
N LYS A 177 -4.29 0.21 24.86
CA LYS A 177 -5.16 -0.76 25.55
C LYS A 177 -5.35 -2.07 24.78
N LYS A 178 -4.70 -2.26 23.61
CA LYS A 178 -4.89 -3.43 22.76
C LYS A 178 -3.58 -4.20 22.62
N GLU A 179 -3.62 -5.50 22.88
CA GLU A 179 -2.60 -6.43 22.41
C GLU A 179 -2.77 -6.59 20.89
N PHE A 180 -1.69 -6.38 20.15
CA PHE A 180 -1.72 -6.50 18.70
C PHE A 180 -1.35 -7.94 18.30
N HIS A 181 -2.22 -8.58 17.53
CA HIS A 181 -1.91 -9.83 16.83
C HIS A 181 -0.88 -9.57 15.72
N GLY A 182 -0.10 -10.59 15.30
CA GLY A 182 0.90 -10.48 14.23
C GLY A 182 0.35 -9.87 12.92
N TYR A 183 -0.93 -10.13 12.63
CA TYR A 183 -1.63 -9.57 11.45
C TYR A 183 -2.52 -8.37 11.76
N SER A 184 -2.18 -7.59 12.80
CA SER A 184 -2.93 -6.37 13.15
C SER A 184 -2.65 -5.21 12.19
N ARG A 185 -1.50 -5.22 11.51
CA ARG A 185 -1.17 -4.23 10.50
C ARG A 185 -1.87 -4.62 9.20
N LEU A 186 -2.45 -3.63 8.52
CA LEU A 186 -3.17 -3.87 7.27
C LEU A 186 -2.28 -4.50 6.20
N LEU A 187 -1.02 -4.08 6.11
CA LEU A 187 -0.05 -4.62 5.16
C LEU A 187 0.13 -6.13 5.34
N ASP A 188 0.36 -6.58 6.59
CA ASP A 188 0.61 -7.99 6.89
C ASP A 188 -0.65 -8.84 6.63
N LEU A 189 -1.84 -8.31 7.00
CA LEU A 189 -3.11 -8.99 6.73
C LEU A 189 -3.38 -9.11 5.23
N GLU A 190 -3.22 -8.03 4.46
CA GLU A 190 -3.45 -8.05 3.01
C GLU A 190 -2.44 -8.96 2.30
N ARG A 191 -1.15 -8.94 2.69
CA ARG A 191 -0.14 -9.86 2.15
C ARG A 191 -0.56 -11.31 2.35
N LEU A 192 -0.95 -11.69 3.58
CA LEU A 192 -1.41 -13.04 3.89
C LEU A 192 -2.63 -13.43 3.05
N LEU A 193 -3.64 -12.56 2.94
CA LEU A 193 -4.84 -12.84 2.15
C LEU A 193 -4.53 -12.99 0.65
N TYR A 194 -3.62 -12.16 0.10
CA TYR A 194 -3.20 -12.28 -1.29
C TYR A 194 -2.38 -13.56 -1.51
N LEU A 195 -1.53 -13.94 -0.55
CA LEU A 195 -0.77 -15.18 -0.60
C LEU A 195 -1.70 -16.41 -0.58
N ILE A 196 -2.69 -16.45 0.33
CA ILE A 196 -3.72 -17.49 0.38
C ILE A 196 -4.44 -17.59 -0.96
N LYS A 197 -4.87 -16.46 -1.51
CA LYS A 197 -5.55 -16.42 -2.80
C LYS A 197 -4.66 -16.95 -3.92
N LEU A 198 -3.40 -16.55 -3.95
CA LEU A 198 -2.43 -16.98 -4.97
C LEU A 198 -2.23 -18.50 -4.93
N ILE A 199 -2.00 -19.07 -3.74
CA ILE A 199 -1.79 -20.50 -3.54
C ILE A 199 -3.07 -21.30 -3.86
N THR A 200 -4.23 -20.78 -3.51
CA THR A 200 -5.52 -21.42 -3.79
C THR A 200 -5.80 -21.53 -5.29
N PHE A 201 -5.49 -20.48 -6.05
CA PHE A 201 -5.68 -20.50 -7.50
C PHE A 201 -4.56 -21.21 -8.26
N PHE A 202 -3.35 -21.18 -7.74
CA PHE A 202 -2.16 -21.74 -8.35
C PHE A 202 -1.37 -22.60 -7.34
N PRO A 203 -1.85 -23.82 -7.01
CA PRO A 203 -1.16 -24.69 -6.05
C PRO A 203 0.29 -24.97 -6.48
N GLY A 204 1.25 -24.75 -5.56
CA GLY A 204 2.68 -24.83 -5.84
C GLY A 204 3.23 -23.66 -6.66
N LEU A 205 2.39 -22.66 -6.98
CA LEU A 205 2.71 -21.54 -7.87
C LEU A 205 3.27 -22.00 -9.22
N GLU A 206 2.66 -23.06 -9.77
CA GLU A 206 3.07 -23.72 -11.00
C GLU A 206 1.95 -23.71 -12.05
N ALA A 207 2.36 -23.69 -13.30
CA ALA A 207 1.47 -23.80 -14.44
C ALA A 207 1.15 -25.28 -14.73
N LYS A 208 0.20 -25.88 -14.04
CA LYS A 208 -0.16 -27.31 -14.19
C LYS A 208 -0.94 -27.61 -15.50
N ASP A 209 -1.58 -26.63 -16.09
CA ASP A 209 -2.34 -26.73 -17.34
C ASP A 209 -2.29 -25.43 -18.15
N LYS A 210 -2.81 -25.45 -19.38
CA LYS A 210 -2.80 -24.29 -20.27
C LYS A 210 -3.57 -23.09 -19.72
N LEU A 211 -4.67 -23.31 -19.00
CA LEU A 211 -5.49 -22.23 -18.44
C LEU A 211 -4.77 -21.55 -17.28
N THR A 212 -4.19 -22.36 -16.39
CA THR A 212 -3.40 -21.90 -15.25
C THR A 212 -2.17 -21.12 -15.75
N LYS A 213 -1.51 -21.65 -16.82
CA LYS A 213 -0.38 -20.97 -17.45
C LYS A 213 -0.76 -19.59 -17.97
N SER A 214 -1.82 -19.49 -18.77
CA SER A 214 -2.28 -18.21 -19.31
C SER A 214 -2.59 -17.18 -18.22
N LYS A 215 -3.23 -17.61 -17.14
CA LYS A 215 -3.55 -16.71 -15.99
C LYS A 215 -2.33 -16.28 -15.19
N LEU A 216 -1.31 -17.14 -15.05
CA LEU A 216 -0.05 -16.75 -14.42
C LEU A 216 0.74 -15.79 -15.33
N GLU A 217 0.76 -16.03 -16.65
CA GLU A 217 1.38 -15.12 -17.62
C GLU A 217 0.70 -13.74 -17.68
N GLU A 218 -0.60 -13.65 -17.37
CA GLU A 218 -1.30 -12.37 -17.19
C GLU A 218 -0.80 -11.58 -15.96
N ILE A 219 -0.30 -12.28 -14.94
CA ILE A 219 0.26 -11.65 -13.73
C ILE A 219 1.73 -11.32 -13.96
N CYS A 220 2.52 -12.29 -14.45
CA CYS A 220 3.95 -12.14 -14.66
C CYS A 220 4.41 -13.00 -15.85
N ASN A 221 5.07 -12.38 -16.81
CA ASN A 221 5.64 -13.06 -17.97
C ASN A 221 7.12 -12.64 -18.17
N PRO A 222 8.08 -13.56 -18.07
CA PRO A 222 7.92 -15.00 -17.89
C PRO A 222 7.45 -15.40 -16.50
N ILE A 223 6.83 -16.59 -16.37
CA ILE A 223 6.44 -17.16 -15.07
C ILE A 223 7.70 -17.36 -14.22
N PRO A 224 7.74 -16.92 -12.97
CA PRO A 224 8.93 -16.99 -12.14
C PRO A 224 9.29 -18.43 -11.79
N GLU A 225 10.60 -18.71 -11.78
CA GLU A 225 11.20 -19.96 -11.33
C GLU A 225 11.87 -19.77 -9.97
N GLY A 226 12.13 -20.86 -9.24
CA GLY A 226 12.79 -20.84 -7.94
C GLY A 226 11.97 -21.43 -6.81
N SER A 227 12.27 -21.05 -5.57
CA SER A 227 11.55 -21.50 -4.37
C SER A 227 10.12 -20.94 -4.32
N MET A 228 9.31 -21.49 -3.43
CA MET A 228 7.91 -21.02 -3.25
C MET A 228 7.86 -19.55 -2.84
N GLU A 229 8.77 -19.14 -1.96
CA GLU A 229 8.90 -17.79 -1.43
C GLU A 229 9.31 -16.81 -2.53
N GLU A 230 10.29 -17.20 -3.36
CA GLU A 230 10.78 -16.39 -4.49
C GLU A 230 9.68 -16.20 -5.54
N LYS A 231 9.00 -17.29 -5.94
CA LYS A 231 7.87 -17.23 -6.86
C LYS A 231 6.74 -16.33 -6.31
N ALA A 232 6.37 -16.51 -5.04
CA ALA A 232 5.34 -15.72 -4.39
C ALA A 232 5.71 -14.24 -4.31
N SER A 233 6.97 -13.93 -3.99
CA SER A 233 7.48 -12.56 -3.94
C SER A 233 7.33 -11.85 -5.29
N ILE A 234 7.80 -12.48 -6.37
CA ILE A 234 7.71 -11.90 -7.72
C ILE A 234 6.25 -11.73 -8.15
N LEU A 235 5.42 -12.78 -7.96
CA LEU A 235 4.02 -12.72 -8.34
C LEU A 235 3.23 -11.67 -7.55
N LEU A 236 3.47 -11.52 -6.25
CA LEU A 236 2.82 -10.50 -5.43
C LEU A 236 3.28 -9.09 -5.81
N LYS A 237 4.57 -8.91 -6.14
CA LYS A 237 5.10 -7.63 -6.63
C LYS A 237 4.35 -7.17 -7.87
N GLU A 238 4.26 -8.03 -8.89
CA GLU A 238 3.63 -7.71 -10.16
C GLU A 238 2.10 -7.55 -10.03
N TRP A 239 1.47 -8.42 -9.25
CA TRP A 239 0.01 -8.43 -9.12
C TRP A 239 -0.53 -7.32 -8.22
N LYS A 240 0.12 -7.05 -7.08
CA LYS A 240 -0.42 -6.17 -6.02
C LYS A 240 0.47 -4.98 -5.68
N GLY A 241 1.76 -5.10 -5.87
CA GLY A 241 2.73 -4.05 -5.61
C GLY A 241 3.87 -4.48 -4.70
N LYS A 242 4.96 -3.74 -4.76
CA LYS A 242 6.24 -4.04 -4.10
C LYS A 242 6.12 -4.22 -2.58
N CYS A 243 5.25 -3.45 -1.91
CA CYS A 243 5.09 -3.54 -0.46
C CYS A 243 4.64 -4.92 0.05
N TYR A 244 4.12 -5.80 -0.81
CA TYR A 244 3.71 -7.17 -0.46
C TYR A 244 4.76 -8.23 -0.80
N SER A 245 5.92 -7.86 -1.35
CA SER A 245 6.91 -8.78 -1.92
C SER A 245 8.10 -9.09 -1.02
N ASP A 246 8.08 -8.71 0.26
CA ASP A 246 9.14 -9.04 1.21
C ASP A 246 9.23 -10.55 1.39
N ILE A 247 10.34 -11.13 0.89
CA ILE A 247 10.53 -12.58 0.83
C ILE A 247 10.59 -13.21 2.23
N ASN A 248 11.20 -12.52 3.21
CA ASN A 248 11.30 -13.04 4.57
C ASN A 248 9.92 -13.08 5.23
N LYS A 249 9.09 -12.06 4.98
CA LYS A 249 7.73 -12.03 5.49
C LYS A 249 6.81 -13.03 4.80
N ILE A 250 7.02 -13.31 3.53
CA ILE A 250 6.32 -14.36 2.79
C ILE A 250 6.70 -15.73 3.33
N GLU A 251 7.98 -15.98 3.63
CA GLU A 251 8.45 -17.21 4.26
C GLU A 251 7.79 -17.42 5.63
N GLU A 252 7.77 -16.39 6.49
CA GLU A 252 7.07 -16.42 7.78
C GLU A 252 5.57 -16.76 7.61
N ASP A 253 4.90 -16.14 6.63
CA ASP A 253 3.49 -16.38 6.33
C ASP A 253 3.25 -17.82 5.84
N LEU A 254 4.12 -18.36 4.98
CA LEU A 254 4.02 -19.75 4.49
C LEU A 254 4.24 -20.77 5.62
N ILE A 255 5.22 -20.56 6.49
CA ILE A 255 5.45 -21.38 7.68
C ILE A 255 4.20 -21.36 8.58
N TRP A 256 3.65 -20.17 8.82
CA TRP A 256 2.44 -20.03 9.63
C TRP A 256 1.24 -20.75 9.00
N LEU A 257 0.99 -20.55 7.71
CA LEU A 257 -0.09 -21.25 6.98
C LEU A 257 0.05 -22.77 7.04
N ASN A 258 1.26 -23.27 6.85
CA ASN A 258 1.54 -24.70 6.95
C ASN A 258 1.25 -25.22 8.38
N SER A 259 1.65 -24.49 9.41
CA SER A 259 1.38 -24.84 10.82
C SER A 259 -0.12 -24.88 11.16
N GLN A 260 -0.93 -24.08 10.42
CA GLN A 260 -2.39 -24.08 10.54
C GLN A 260 -3.08 -25.14 9.67
N GLY A 261 -2.33 -25.99 9.00
CA GLY A 261 -2.86 -27.05 8.15
C GLY A 261 -3.41 -26.58 6.80
N PHE A 262 -2.95 -25.42 6.31
CA PHE A 262 -3.33 -24.94 4.98
C PHE A 262 -2.68 -25.83 3.91
N VAL A 263 -3.51 -26.62 3.20
CA VAL A 263 -3.07 -27.59 2.18
C VAL A 263 -2.81 -26.89 0.85
N GLY A 264 -1.66 -27.14 0.23
CA GLY A 264 -1.26 -26.56 -1.05
C GLY A 264 0.12 -25.91 -1.02
N ILE A 265 0.75 -25.89 0.16
CA ILE A 265 2.15 -25.58 0.35
C ILE A 265 2.91 -26.90 0.31
N GLU A 266 3.07 -27.49 -0.87
CA GLU A 266 3.89 -28.69 -1.01
C GLU A 266 5.37 -28.28 -0.88
N ASN A 267 5.99 -28.64 0.22
CA ASN A 267 7.44 -28.81 0.25
C ASN A 267 7.76 -30.00 -0.67
N SER A 268 8.52 -29.77 -1.71
CA SER A 268 8.88 -30.70 -2.77
C SER A 268 9.61 -32.00 -2.31
N ASN A 269 9.66 -32.30 -1.01
CA ASN A 269 10.40 -33.40 -0.43
C ASN A 269 9.65 -34.23 0.63
N GLN A 270 8.34 -34.07 0.82
CA GLN A 270 7.59 -34.99 1.68
C GLN A 270 6.36 -35.51 0.92
N GLU A 271 6.35 -36.82 0.66
CA GLU A 271 5.13 -37.57 0.33
C GLU A 271 4.16 -37.42 1.53
N ILE A 272 3.15 -36.57 1.37
CA ILE A 272 2.07 -36.47 2.35
C ILE A 272 1.16 -37.67 2.11
N THR A 273 1.31 -38.72 2.95
CA THR A 273 0.25 -39.73 3.10
C THR A 273 -0.97 -38.99 3.68
N PRO A 274 -2.16 -39.12 3.04
CA PRO A 274 -3.38 -38.52 3.59
C PRO A 274 -3.59 -39.05 5.01
N PRO A 275 -3.98 -38.21 5.99
CA PRO A 275 -4.33 -38.69 7.29
C PRO A 275 -5.49 -39.68 7.14
N GLU A 276 -5.32 -40.90 7.66
CA GLU A 276 -6.40 -41.88 7.74
C GLU A 276 -7.58 -41.22 8.46
N THR A 277 -8.71 -41.18 7.78
CA THR A 277 -9.97 -40.67 8.32
C THR A 277 -10.47 -41.63 9.40
N ASN A 278 -9.97 -41.49 10.62
CA ASN A 278 -10.63 -42.01 11.77
C ASN A 278 -11.83 -41.15 12.11
N SER A 279 -12.99 -41.60 11.66
CA SER A 279 -14.30 -41.06 12.02
C SER A 279 -14.49 -41.16 13.54
N SER A 280 -14.31 -40.07 14.24
CA SER A 280 -14.98 -39.69 15.49
C SER A 280 -14.11 -38.77 16.35
N THR A 281 -14.00 -37.52 15.99
CA THR A 281 -13.88 -36.42 16.94
C THR A 281 -14.23 -35.12 16.18
N THR A 282 -15.47 -34.69 16.32
CA THR A 282 -15.90 -33.33 16.01
C THR A 282 -15.23 -32.40 16.99
N THR A 283 -13.98 -32.02 16.74
CA THR A 283 -13.39 -30.87 17.32
C THR A 283 -13.81 -29.66 16.45
N ASN A 284 -14.56 -28.73 17.05
CA ASN A 284 -14.89 -27.44 16.52
C ASN A 284 -13.61 -26.68 16.11
N LEU A 285 -13.07 -26.97 14.95
CA LEU A 285 -12.11 -26.12 14.25
C LEU A 285 -12.92 -25.04 13.57
N GLY A 286 -13.10 -23.92 14.31
CA GLY A 286 -13.86 -22.79 13.83
C GLY A 286 -13.35 -22.30 12.47
N GLY A 287 -14.26 -22.22 11.51
CA GLY A 287 -14.20 -21.34 10.35
C GLY A 287 -13.23 -21.66 9.21
N TRP A 288 -12.14 -22.37 9.42
CA TRP A 288 -11.09 -22.57 8.42
C TRP A 288 -11.39 -23.65 7.38
N HIS A 289 -12.23 -24.65 7.73
CA HIS A 289 -12.74 -25.61 6.77
C HIS A 289 -13.52 -24.98 5.62
N PHE A 290 -14.08 -23.80 5.84
CA PHE A 290 -14.84 -23.06 4.85
C PHE A 290 -13.97 -22.47 3.73
N LEU A 291 -12.69 -22.24 4.00
CA LEU A 291 -11.75 -21.68 3.01
C LEU A 291 -11.11 -22.75 2.10
N ALA A 292 -11.17 -24.02 2.50
CA ALA A 292 -10.61 -25.14 1.74
C ALA A 292 -11.59 -25.72 0.70
N GLU A 293 -12.88 -25.42 0.79
CA GLU A 293 -13.88 -25.87 -0.18
C GLU A 293 -13.97 -24.90 -1.35
N LYS A 294 -13.74 -25.42 -2.57
CA LYS A 294 -13.74 -24.68 -3.85
C LYS A 294 -14.99 -23.83 -4.07
N ASP A 295 -16.13 -24.20 -3.48
CA ASP A 295 -17.43 -23.54 -3.64
C ASP A 295 -17.66 -22.36 -2.68
N ALA A 296 -16.85 -22.22 -1.63
CA ALA A 296 -16.98 -21.12 -0.66
C ALA A 296 -16.47 -19.77 -1.22
N PHE A 297 -15.54 -19.81 -2.17
CA PHE A 297 -14.96 -18.59 -2.80
C PHE A 297 -15.84 -17.96 -3.89
N VAL A 298 -16.87 -18.68 -4.37
CA VAL A 298 -17.77 -18.20 -5.44
C VAL A 298 -18.95 -17.41 -4.90
N ARG A 299 -19.17 -17.37 -3.58
CA ARG A 299 -20.37 -16.77 -2.95
C ARG A 299 -20.14 -15.53 -2.09
N VAL A 300 -18.95 -14.93 -2.13
CA VAL A 300 -18.70 -13.67 -1.42
C VAL A 300 -18.36 -12.55 -2.39
#